data_4abfe899b79af8c8ab3647a1957c2856
#
_entry.id   4abfe899b79af8c8ab3647a1957c2856
#
_cell.length_a   1.000
_cell.length_b   1.000
_cell.length_c   1.000
_cell.angle_alpha   90.00
_cell.angle_beta   90.00
_cell.angle_gamma   90.00
#
_symmetry.space_group_name_H-M   'P 1'
#
loop_
_entity.id
_entity.type
_entity.pdbx_description
1 polymer ?
#
loop_
_entity_poly.entity_id
_entity_poly.type
_entity_poly.pdbx_seq_one_letter_code
_entity_poly.pdbx_strand_id
1 'polypeptide(L)'
;MFGKKITKGANAVVTGAGSGIGRAFALEIVRRGGRVVCADISLERAQETVEMIMDQVAGKLKNADLVFVPQAWAVKCDVSKLKDVEALALQAEEIFGGTEDNTAIDLVVNNAGVGAGGKPIGETTIEDWKWTIGVNLWGVIHGCHVFAPRLRKKGAVKKCGIINVASTASFAAAPLMSAYNVTKAGALALTETLASEMAGTGVNVTALCPTFVKTNITKDGRIDAASNQLANKLMEWTGVSADGVVKETLNALDKGQLYVLPQLDARMIWRMKRLMPRSYTRGAGLLARVAAKAF
;
A
#
# COMPACT_ATOMS: atom_id res chain seq x y z
N MET A 1 -5.98 -27.67 12.27
CA MET A 1 -5.04 -26.78 12.97
C MET A 1 -5.13 -25.40 12.35
N PHE A 2 -5.64 -24.39 13.04
CA PHE A 2 -5.59 -22.99 12.57
C PHE A 2 -4.14 -22.54 12.67
N GLY A 3 -3.46 -22.43 11.52
CA GLY A 3 -2.07 -22.00 11.47
C GLY A 3 -1.90 -20.61 12.08
N LYS A 4 -0.74 -20.35 12.69
CA LYS A 4 -0.40 -19.06 13.31
C LYS A 4 -0.58 -17.94 12.26
N LYS A 5 -1.36 -16.90 12.61
CA LYS A 5 -1.60 -15.75 11.72
C LYS A 5 -0.29 -15.01 11.46
N ILE A 6 -0.02 -14.67 10.21
CA ILE A 6 1.18 -13.90 9.79
C ILE A 6 1.21 -12.56 10.51
N THR A 7 0.06 -11.88 10.56
CA THR A 7 -0.05 -10.49 11.05
C THR A 7 -0.04 -10.36 12.57
N LYS A 8 -0.14 -11.46 13.34
CA LYS A 8 -0.10 -11.42 14.81
C LYS A 8 1.35 -11.47 15.31
N GLY A 9 1.80 -10.40 15.96
CA GLY A 9 3.17 -10.29 16.46
C GLY A 9 4.22 -10.20 15.34
N ALA A 10 3.87 -9.66 14.18
CA ALA A 10 4.74 -9.55 13.03
C ALA A 10 5.79 -8.44 13.19
N ASN A 11 7.01 -8.69 12.74
CA ASN A 11 7.99 -7.66 12.43
C ASN A 11 7.73 -7.16 11.01
N ALA A 12 7.29 -5.92 10.87
CA ALA A 12 6.82 -5.40 9.60
C ALA A 12 7.60 -4.18 9.10
N VAL A 13 7.75 -4.08 7.78
CA VAL A 13 8.22 -2.87 7.09
C VAL A 13 7.04 -2.29 6.31
N VAL A 14 6.75 -1.00 6.51
CA VAL A 14 5.67 -0.29 5.81
C VAL A 14 6.24 0.93 5.12
N THR A 15 6.13 1.02 3.78
CA THR A 15 6.54 2.19 3.01
C THR A 15 5.38 3.19 2.86
N GLY A 16 5.69 4.50 2.82
CA GLY A 16 4.68 5.55 2.85
C GLY A 16 3.90 5.55 4.18
N ALA A 17 4.58 5.22 5.28
CA ALA A 17 3.97 5.09 6.60
C ALA A 17 3.68 6.43 7.29
N GLY A 18 4.12 7.54 6.72
CA GLY A 18 3.93 8.88 7.28
C GLY A 18 2.49 9.39 7.23
N SER A 19 1.60 8.78 6.45
CA SER A 19 0.20 9.21 6.35
C SER A 19 -0.75 8.11 5.86
N GLY A 20 -2.06 8.40 5.89
CA GLY A 20 -3.11 7.65 5.21
C GLY A 20 -3.12 6.14 5.51
N ILE A 21 -3.17 5.33 4.44
CA ILE A 21 -3.23 3.86 4.55
C ILE A 21 -1.95 3.30 5.18
N GLY A 22 -0.77 3.85 4.86
CA GLY A 22 0.51 3.40 5.43
C GLY A 22 0.56 3.60 6.95
N ARG A 23 0.18 4.79 7.43
CA ARG A 23 0.04 5.07 8.87
C ARG A 23 -0.95 4.11 9.54
N ALA A 24 -2.09 3.86 8.92
CA ALA A 24 -3.08 2.93 9.44
C ALA A 24 -2.55 1.48 9.51
N PHE A 25 -1.74 1.04 8.53
CA PHE A 25 -1.05 -0.25 8.60
C PHE A 25 -0.10 -0.31 9.81
N ALA A 26 0.74 0.70 10.00
CA ALA A 26 1.69 0.75 11.11
C ALA A 26 0.96 0.66 12.47
N LEU A 27 -0.09 1.46 12.66
CA LEU A 27 -0.91 1.44 13.88
C LEU A 27 -1.58 0.08 14.12
N GLU A 28 -2.17 -0.53 13.09
CA GLU A 28 -2.87 -1.81 13.24
C GLU A 28 -1.92 -2.99 13.46
N ILE A 29 -0.71 -2.97 12.86
CA ILE A 29 0.33 -3.99 13.10
C ILE A 29 0.74 -3.99 14.57
N VAL A 30 0.99 -2.83 15.16
CA VAL A 30 1.32 -2.73 16.60
C VAL A 30 0.12 -3.11 17.47
N ARG A 31 -1.12 -2.76 17.07
CA ARG A 31 -2.34 -3.20 17.77
C ARG A 31 -2.48 -4.72 17.80
N ARG A 32 -1.96 -5.43 16.79
CA ARG A 32 -1.89 -6.91 16.72
C ARG A 32 -0.68 -7.50 17.47
N GLY A 33 0.06 -6.67 18.22
CA GLY A 33 1.23 -7.07 19.01
C GLY A 33 2.51 -7.20 18.20
N GLY A 34 2.55 -6.65 16.98
CA GLY A 34 3.73 -6.61 16.12
C GLY A 34 4.63 -5.41 16.39
N ARG A 35 5.75 -5.35 15.66
CA ARG A 35 6.70 -4.24 15.61
C ARG A 35 6.78 -3.73 14.17
N VAL A 36 7.05 -2.43 13.97
CA VAL A 36 7.01 -1.84 12.64
C VAL A 36 8.14 -0.84 12.39
N VAL A 37 8.77 -0.95 11.22
CA VAL A 37 9.59 0.10 10.63
C VAL A 37 8.68 0.94 9.73
N CYS A 38 8.47 2.20 10.12
CA CYS A 38 7.72 3.22 9.39
C CYS A 38 8.65 3.93 8.42
N ALA A 39 8.64 3.53 7.14
CA ALA A 39 9.46 4.15 6.10
C ALA A 39 8.66 5.21 5.33
N ASP A 40 9.21 6.40 5.16
CA ASP A 40 8.60 7.48 4.37
C ASP A 40 9.70 8.36 3.73
N ILE A 41 9.36 9.06 2.65
CA ILE A 41 10.26 10.05 2.04
C ILE A 41 10.50 11.24 2.99
N SER A 42 9.50 11.60 3.82
CA SER A 42 9.61 12.55 4.92
C SER A 42 9.84 11.80 6.23
N LEU A 43 11.04 11.96 6.79
CA LEU A 43 11.37 11.40 8.10
C LEU A 43 10.45 11.95 9.20
N GLU A 44 10.08 13.21 9.13
CA GLU A 44 9.22 13.90 10.09
C GLU A 44 7.84 13.24 10.14
N ARG A 45 7.22 12.98 8.98
CA ARG A 45 5.91 12.29 8.91
C ARG A 45 5.98 10.84 9.41
N ALA A 46 7.08 10.15 9.14
CA ALA A 46 7.30 8.81 9.71
C ALA A 46 7.44 8.87 11.24
N GLN A 47 8.15 9.88 11.75
CA GLN A 47 8.31 10.12 13.19
C GLN A 47 6.98 10.43 13.88
N GLU A 48 6.13 11.29 13.30
CA GLU A 48 4.76 11.52 13.80
C GLU A 48 3.98 10.20 13.98
N THR A 49 4.10 9.29 13.00
CA THR A 49 3.44 7.98 13.08
C THR A 49 4.00 7.12 14.22
N VAL A 50 5.32 7.16 14.43
CA VAL A 50 5.97 6.48 15.55
C VAL A 50 5.49 7.04 16.88
N GLU A 51 5.42 8.36 17.03
CA GLU A 51 4.93 9.04 18.24
C GLU A 51 3.48 8.63 18.55
N MET A 52 2.59 8.63 17.56
CA MET A 52 1.21 8.15 17.72
C MET A 52 1.13 6.70 18.20
N ILE A 53 2.02 5.83 17.70
CA ILE A 53 2.10 4.44 18.13
C ILE A 53 2.57 4.36 19.58
N MET A 54 3.62 5.11 19.94
CA MET A 54 4.18 5.13 21.28
C MET A 54 3.17 5.61 22.32
N ASP A 55 2.40 6.66 22.00
CA ASP A 55 1.33 7.17 22.85
C ASP A 55 0.23 6.13 23.09
N GLN A 56 -0.16 5.38 22.04
CA GLN A 56 -1.15 4.29 22.17
C GLN A 56 -0.62 3.15 23.04
N VAL A 57 0.66 2.81 22.95
CA VAL A 57 1.31 1.77 23.77
C VAL A 57 1.42 2.25 25.21
N ALA A 58 1.92 3.48 25.45
CA ALA A 58 2.05 4.07 26.76
C ALA A 58 0.69 4.17 27.49
N GLY A 59 -0.38 4.54 26.77
CA GLY A 59 -1.72 4.60 27.33
C GLY A 59 -2.26 3.24 27.85
N LYS A 60 -1.79 2.14 27.26
CA LYS A 60 -2.13 0.78 27.70
C LYS A 60 -1.28 0.30 28.89
N LEU A 61 -0.07 0.84 29.04
CA LEU A 61 0.89 0.44 30.08
C LEU A 61 0.69 1.13 31.43
N LYS A 62 -0.18 2.13 31.53
CA LYS A 62 -0.45 2.90 32.76
C LYS A 62 -0.83 2.07 33.99
N ASN A 63 -1.04 0.76 33.85
CA ASN A 63 -1.40 -0.17 34.94
C ASN A 63 -0.49 -1.42 35.04
N ALA A 64 0.69 -1.43 34.44
CA ALA A 64 1.57 -2.59 34.51
C ALA A 64 3.05 -2.17 34.72
N ASP A 65 3.73 -2.83 35.66
CA ASP A 65 5.20 -2.73 35.87
C ASP A 65 5.99 -3.35 34.69
N LEU A 66 5.63 -2.99 33.46
CA LEU A 66 6.22 -3.56 32.25
C LEU A 66 7.32 -2.61 31.70
N VAL A 67 8.47 -3.19 31.39
CA VAL A 67 9.54 -2.49 30.67
C VAL A 67 9.02 -2.08 29.29
N PHE A 68 9.09 -0.78 29.00
CA PHE A 68 8.72 -0.24 27.70
C PHE A 68 9.69 -0.73 26.62
N VAL A 69 9.21 -1.55 25.68
CA VAL A 69 9.99 -1.96 24.51
C VAL A 69 9.47 -1.19 23.30
N PRO A 70 10.34 -0.45 22.59
CA PRO A 70 9.94 0.23 21.36
C PRO A 70 9.26 -0.73 20.36
N GLN A 71 8.13 -0.30 19.80
CA GLN A 71 7.36 -1.08 18.86
C GLN A 71 7.38 -0.52 17.44
N ALA A 72 7.93 0.70 17.27
CA ALA A 72 7.99 1.40 15.98
C ALA A 72 9.26 2.22 15.84
N TRP A 73 9.77 2.33 14.62
CA TRP A 73 10.94 3.12 14.24
C TRP A 73 10.69 3.85 12.94
N ALA A 74 11.12 5.11 12.85
CA ALA A 74 11.03 5.92 11.65
C ALA A 74 12.32 5.78 10.82
N VAL A 75 12.16 5.56 9.52
CA VAL A 75 13.30 5.47 8.57
C VAL A 75 12.97 6.31 7.33
N LYS A 76 13.91 7.17 6.91
CA LYS A 76 13.78 7.91 5.66
C LYS A 76 14.05 6.98 4.48
N CYS A 77 13.12 6.93 3.50
CA CYS A 77 13.28 6.10 2.31
C CYS A 77 12.53 6.70 1.12
N ASP A 78 13.23 6.99 0.05
CA ASP A 78 12.66 7.29 -1.26
C ASP A 78 12.54 5.97 -2.05
N VAL A 79 11.33 5.41 -2.11
CA VAL A 79 11.08 4.12 -2.77
C VAL A 79 11.39 4.11 -4.26
N SER A 80 11.47 5.30 -4.91
CA SER A 80 11.87 5.42 -6.30
C SER A 80 13.35 5.08 -6.53
N LYS A 81 14.15 4.98 -5.45
CA LYS A 81 15.57 4.67 -5.47
C LYS A 81 15.83 3.28 -4.88
N LEU A 82 16.33 2.36 -5.69
CA LEU A 82 16.65 1.00 -5.24
C LEU A 82 17.57 1.00 -4.01
N LYS A 83 18.63 1.81 -4.03
CA LYS A 83 19.60 1.90 -2.92
C LYS A 83 18.96 2.28 -1.58
N ASP A 84 17.95 3.15 -1.60
CA ASP A 84 17.24 3.54 -0.38
C ASP A 84 16.41 2.35 0.17
N VAL A 85 15.82 1.54 -0.72
CA VAL A 85 15.05 0.35 -0.33
C VAL A 85 15.96 -0.77 0.16
N GLU A 86 17.15 -0.94 -0.43
CA GLU A 86 18.19 -1.85 0.06
C GLU A 86 18.66 -1.45 1.47
N ALA A 87 18.94 -0.15 1.68
CA ALA A 87 19.32 0.38 2.98
C ALA A 87 18.20 0.21 4.02
N LEU A 88 16.95 0.45 3.62
CA LEU A 88 15.78 0.20 4.48
C LEU A 88 15.71 -1.25 4.94
N ALA A 89 15.96 -2.20 4.04
CA ALA A 89 15.94 -3.62 4.40
C ALA A 89 17.03 -3.97 5.42
N LEU A 90 18.25 -3.49 5.23
CA LEU A 90 19.35 -3.71 6.17
C LEU A 90 19.07 -3.09 7.55
N GLN A 91 18.58 -1.85 7.59
CA GLN A 91 18.20 -1.20 8.85
C GLN A 91 17.05 -1.95 9.57
N ALA A 92 16.06 -2.44 8.80
CA ALA A 92 14.98 -3.21 9.40
C ALA A 92 15.47 -4.55 9.97
N GLU A 93 16.41 -5.23 9.31
CA GLU A 93 17.03 -6.44 9.86
C GLU A 93 17.79 -6.13 11.16
N GLU A 94 18.59 -5.08 11.20
CA GLU A 94 19.30 -4.66 12.42
C GLU A 94 18.32 -4.37 13.57
N ILE A 95 17.28 -3.59 13.31
CA ILE A 95 16.24 -3.24 14.29
C ILE A 95 15.53 -4.48 14.85
N PHE A 96 15.26 -5.46 14.02
CA PHE A 96 14.51 -6.66 14.42
C PHE A 96 15.41 -7.81 14.89
N GLY A 97 16.72 -7.67 14.77
CA GLY A 97 17.70 -8.70 15.16
C GLY A 97 17.81 -9.83 14.12
N GLY A 98 17.64 -9.53 12.86
CA GLY A 98 17.84 -10.43 11.73
C GLY A 98 19.11 -10.12 10.94
N THR A 99 19.28 -10.84 9.85
CA THR A 99 20.32 -10.65 8.84
C THR A 99 19.74 -10.87 7.45
N GLU A 100 20.50 -10.58 6.39
CA GLU A 100 20.07 -10.83 5.02
C GLU A 100 19.78 -12.31 4.75
N ASP A 101 20.55 -13.21 5.35
CA ASP A 101 20.40 -14.65 5.17
C ASP A 101 19.37 -15.28 6.11
N ASN A 102 19.14 -14.66 7.27
CA ASN A 102 18.16 -15.10 8.26
C ASN A 102 17.27 -13.93 8.68
N THR A 103 16.34 -13.55 7.79
CA THR A 103 15.51 -12.37 8.00
C THR A 103 14.60 -12.50 9.21
N ALA A 104 14.60 -11.44 10.05
CA ALA A 104 13.64 -11.27 11.13
C ALA A 104 12.30 -10.66 10.65
N ILE A 105 12.25 -10.12 9.42
CA ILE A 105 11.05 -9.49 8.85
C ILE A 105 9.98 -10.57 8.53
N ASP A 106 8.74 -10.32 8.94
CA ASP A 106 7.60 -11.22 8.70
C ASP A 106 6.63 -10.67 7.66
N LEU A 107 6.53 -9.34 7.55
CA LEU A 107 5.55 -8.65 6.70
C LEU A 107 6.16 -7.43 6.03
N VAL A 108 5.92 -7.30 4.74
CA VAL A 108 6.27 -6.10 3.98
C VAL A 108 5.01 -5.50 3.36
N VAL A 109 4.81 -4.20 3.53
CA VAL A 109 3.72 -3.44 2.93
C VAL A 109 4.30 -2.38 1.99
N ASN A 110 4.30 -2.67 0.70
CA ASN A 110 4.64 -1.72 -0.36
C ASN A 110 3.44 -0.79 -0.59
N ASN A 111 3.37 0.29 0.19
CA ASN A 111 2.24 1.20 0.20
C ASN A 111 2.56 2.59 -0.37
N ALA A 112 3.82 3.04 -0.32
CA ALA A 112 4.19 4.36 -0.82
C ALA A 112 3.62 4.62 -2.22
N GLY A 113 2.99 5.78 -2.39
CA GLY A 113 2.35 6.13 -3.65
C GLY A 113 1.84 7.56 -3.67
N VAL A 114 1.69 8.10 -4.86
CA VAL A 114 1.27 9.48 -5.13
C VAL A 114 0.10 9.50 -6.09
N GLY A 115 -0.78 10.51 -5.96
CA GLY A 115 -1.85 10.77 -6.90
C GLY A 115 -1.33 11.47 -8.16
N ALA A 116 -1.88 11.10 -9.33
CA ALA A 116 -1.61 11.78 -10.59
C ALA A 116 -2.84 11.72 -11.49
N GLY A 117 -3.18 12.83 -12.15
CA GLY A 117 -4.34 12.87 -13.05
C GLY A 117 -4.80 14.27 -13.38
N GLY A 118 -5.94 14.34 -14.11
CA GLY A 118 -6.59 15.56 -14.48
C GLY A 118 -6.38 15.97 -15.94
N LYS A 119 -5.45 15.34 -16.65
CA LYS A 119 -5.14 15.66 -18.04
C LYS A 119 -5.30 14.48 -18.98
N PRO A 120 -5.70 14.68 -20.22
CA PRO A 120 -5.65 13.66 -21.27
C PRO A 120 -4.21 13.12 -21.47
N ILE A 121 -4.10 11.93 -22.09
CA ILE A 121 -2.78 11.27 -22.27
C ILE A 121 -1.76 12.19 -22.96
N GLY A 122 -2.13 12.88 -24.02
CA GLY A 122 -1.23 13.76 -24.77
C GLY A 122 -0.84 15.07 -24.07
N GLU A 123 -1.55 15.42 -22.99
CA GLU A 123 -1.31 16.65 -22.20
C GLU A 123 -0.60 16.39 -20.87
N THR A 124 -0.54 15.13 -20.43
CA THR A 124 0.25 14.74 -19.25
C THR A 124 1.73 14.82 -19.62
N THR A 125 2.52 15.61 -18.87
CA THR A 125 3.95 15.80 -19.17
C THR A 125 4.75 14.51 -18.98
N ILE A 126 5.85 14.35 -19.70
CA ILE A 126 6.74 13.20 -19.53
C ILE A 126 7.37 13.18 -18.12
N GLU A 127 7.60 14.34 -17.54
CA GLU A 127 8.09 14.51 -16.16
C GLU A 127 7.09 13.96 -15.16
N ASP A 128 5.78 14.21 -15.35
CA ASP A 128 4.71 13.67 -14.50
C ASP A 128 4.57 12.15 -14.66
N TRP A 129 4.73 11.64 -15.89
CA TRP A 129 4.82 10.21 -16.16
C TRP A 129 5.99 9.57 -15.42
N LYS A 130 7.21 10.09 -15.59
CA LYS A 130 8.43 9.57 -14.96
C LYS A 130 8.31 9.58 -13.45
N TRP A 131 7.82 10.68 -12.87
CA TRP A 131 7.65 10.80 -11.43
C TRP A 131 6.64 9.79 -10.89
N THR A 132 5.47 9.69 -11.53
CA THR A 132 4.41 8.76 -11.10
C THR A 132 4.86 7.30 -11.21
N ILE A 133 5.52 6.93 -12.33
CA ILE A 133 6.10 5.60 -12.54
C ILE A 133 7.19 5.32 -11.50
N GLY A 134 8.04 6.30 -11.22
CA GLY A 134 9.12 6.18 -10.23
C GLY A 134 8.62 5.79 -8.86
N VAL A 135 7.58 6.46 -8.37
CA VAL A 135 7.05 6.18 -7.03
C VAL A 135 6.09 4.97 -7.05
N ASN A 136 5.05 5.01 -7.89
CA ASN A 136 3.93 4.07 -7.79
C ASN A 136 4.22 2.68 -8.37
N LEU A 137 5.17 2.57 -9.30
CA LEU A 137 5.52 1.29 -9.94
C LEU A 137 6.92 0.83 -9.56
N TRP A 138 7.96 1.64 -9.81
CA TRP A 138 9.31 1.28 -9.40
C TRP A 138 9.44 1.08 -7.91
N GLY A 139 8.75 1.88 -7.08
CA GLY A 139 8.74 1.68 -5.63
C GLY A 139 8.23 0.30 -5.22
N VAL A 140 7.16 -0.19 -5.86
CA VAL A 140 6.64 -1.55 -5.60
C VAL A 140 7.59 -2.62 -6.17
N ILE A 141 8.18 -2.39 -7.35
CA ILE A 141 9.18 -3.29 -7.94
C ILE A 141 10.39 -3.42 -7.01
N HIS A 142 10.96 -2.30 -6.55
CA HIS A 142 12.11 -2.29 -5.64
C HIS A 142 11.79 -3.03 -4.32
N GLY A 143 10.61 -2.76 -3.73
CA GLY A 143 10.17 -3.46 -2.54
C GLY A 143 10.06 -4.98 -2.77
N CYS A 144 9.43 -5.42 -3.84
CA CYS A 144 9.36 -6.84 -4.18
C CYS A 144 10.75 -7.43 -4.46
N HIS A 145 11.59 -6.74 -5.23
CA HIS A 145 12.95 -7.18 -5.58
C HIS A 145 13.81 -7.42 -4.33
N VAL A 146 13.80 -6.48 -3.39
CA VAL A 146 14.65 -6.54 -2.19
C VAL A 146 14.11 -7.53 -1.15
N PHE A 147 12.79 -7.55 -0.92
CA PHE A 147 12.23 -8.32 0.19
C PHE A 147 11.74 -9.72 -0.20
N ALA A 148 11.32 -9.96 -1.44
CA ALA A 148 10.78 -11.27 -1.83
C ALA A 148 11.78 -12.43 -1.68
N PRO A 149 13.08 -12.29 -2.05
CA PRO A 149 14.05 -13.35 -1.85
C PRO A 149 14.27 -13.69 -0.36
N ARG A 150 14.30 -12.66 0.51
CA ARG A 150 14.46 -12.82 1.97
C ARG A 150 13.26 -13.57 2.57
N LEU A 151 12.05 -13.14 2.21
CA LEU A 151 10.82 -13.76 2.71
C LEU A 151 10.61 -15.18 2.15
N ARG A 152 11.07 -15.47 0.93
CA ARG A 152 11.04 -16.83 0.37
C ARG A 152 11.89 -17.79 1.20
N LYS A 153 13.12 -17.40 1.58
CA LYS A 153 13.97 -18.19 2.49
C LYS A 153 13.25 -18.43 3.82
N LYS A 154 12.68 -17.39 4.42
CA LYS A 154 11.95 -17.47 5.70
C LYS A 154 10.68 -18.30 5.60
N GLY A 155 9.93 -18.18 4.52
CA GLY A 155 8.66 -18.85 4.31
C GLY A 155 8.74 -20.38 4.44
N ALA A 156 9.91 -20.97 4.14
CA ALA A 156 10.16 -22.40 4.34
C ALA A 156 10.06 -22.83 5.82
N VAL A 157 10.25 -21.90 6.77
CA VAL A 157 10.25 -22.17 8.21
C VAL A 157 9.05 -21.53 8.92
N LYS A 158 8.71 -20.32 8.54
CA LYS A 158 7.63 -19.52 9.17
C LYS A 158 6.83 -18.77 8.11
N LYS A 159 5.51 -18.88 8.14
CA LYS A 159 4.66 -18.10 7.23
C LYS A 159 4.93 -16.59 7.36
N CYS A 160 5.07 -15.93 6.24
CA CYS A 160 5.30 -14.50 6.10
C CYS A 160 4.50 -13.93 4.92
N GLY A 161 4.55 -12.61 4.69
CA GLY A 161 3.70 -12.03 3.67
C GLY A 161 4.17 -10.71 3.07
N ILE A 162 3.66 -10.45 1.86
CA ILE A 162 3.83 -9.19 1.13
C ILE A 162 2.45 -8.63 0.78
N ILE A 163 2.24 -7.35 1.06
CA ILE A 163 1.08 -6.59 0.62
C ILE A 163 1.56 -5.50 -0.33
N ASN A 164 1.00 -5.48 -1.54
CA ASN A 164 1.21 -4.38 -2.48
C ASN A 164 -0.07 -3.54 -2.58
N VAL A 165 0.04 -2.24 -2.31
CA VAL A 165 -1.09 -1.32 -2.39
C VAL A 165 -1.25 -0.83 -3.83
N ALA A 166 -2.13 -1.50 -4.55
CA ALA A 166 -2.58 -1.14 -5.88
C ALA A 166 -3.73 -0.08 -5.81
N SER A 167 -4.79 -0.25 -6.55
CA SER A 167 -5.98 0.60 -6.56
C SER A 167 -7.06 -0.05 -7.43
N THR A 168 -8.31 0.35 -7.29
CA THR A 168 -9.36 0.10 -8.30
C THR A 168 -8.96 0.65 -9.68
N ALA A 169 -8.15 1.71 -9.72
CA ALA A 169 -7.55 2.25 -10.95
C ALA A 169 -6.75 1.21 -11.75
N SER A 170 -6.23 0.17 -11.12
CA SER A 170 -5.50 -0.94 -11.76
C SER A 170 -6.31 -1.64 -12.85
N PHE A 171 -7.62 -1.66 -12.72
CA PHE A 171 -8.54 -2.30 -13.65
C PHE A 171 -9.67 -1.39 -14.13
N ALA A 172 -10.02 -0.32 -13.41
CA ALA A 172 -11.04 0.63 -13.84
C ALA A 172 -10.61 1.43 -15.08
N ALA A 173 -9.35 1.82 -15.16
CA ALA A 173 -8.80 2.65 -16.23
C ALA A 173 -9.63 3.93 -16.46
N ALA A 174 -9.87 4.69 -15.38
CA ALA A 174 -10.67 5.91 -15.42
C ALA A 174 -10.03 6.95 -16.35
N PRO A 175 -10.83 7.70 -17.16
CA PRO A 175 -10.31 8.80 -17.95
C PRO A 175 -9.55 9.83 -17.14
N LEU A 176 -8.62 10.54 -17.77
CA LEU A 176 -7.78 11.61 -17.18
C LEU A 176 -6.81 11.17 -16.07
N MET A 177 -6.63 9.86 -15.87
CA MET A 177 -5.73 9.28 -14.85
C MET A 177 -4.67 8.36 -15.46
N SER A 178 -4.17 8.68 -16.66
CA SER A 178 -3.35 7.76 -17.46
C SER A 178 -2.13 7.21 -16.73
N ALA A 179 -1.25 8.07 -16.21
CA ALA A 179 -0.04 7.65 -15.50
C ALA A 179 -0.37 6.86 -14.23
N TYR A 180 -1.38 7.28 -13.47
CA TYR A 180 -1.81 6.58 -12.28
C TYR A 180 -2.38 5.18 -12.61
N ASN A 181 -3.28 5.10 -13.61
CA ASN A 181 -3.86 3.82 -14.04
C ASN A 181 -2.78 2.83 -14.48
N VAL A 182 -1.84 3.27 -15.32
CA VAL A 182 -0.73 2.42 -15.80
C VAL A 182 0.11 1.91 -14.65
N THR A 183 0.49 2.78 -13.71
CA THR A 183 1.32 2.38 -12.56
C THR A 183 0.61 1.40 -11.65
N LYS A 184 -0.67 1.63 -11.38
CA LYS A 184 -1.46 0.75 -10.51
C LYS A 184 -1.82 -0.58 -11.20
N ALA A 185 -2.03 -0.58 -12.52
CA ALA A 185 -2.17 -1.81 -13.31
C ALA A 185 -0.87 -2.63 -13.29
N GLY A 186 0.28 -1.97 -13.47
CA GLY A 186 1.59 -2.62 -13.37
C GLY A 186 1.84 -3.22 -11.97
N ALA A 187 1.52 -2.49 -10.90
CA ALA A 187 1.65 -2.98 -9.53
C ALA A 187 0.74 -4.19 -9.26
N LEU A 188 -0.46 -4.22 -9.84
CA LEU A 188 -1.37 -5.37 -9.74
C LEU A 188 -0.80 -6.60 -10.49
N ALA A 189 -0.36 -6.42 -11.74
CA ALA A 189 0.23 -7.49 -12.54
C ALA A 189 1.50 -8.07 -11.87
N LEU A 190 2.38 -7.20 -11.33
CA LEU A 190 3.53 -7.63 -10.54
C LEU A 190 3.12 -8.46 -9.33
N THR A 191 2.05 -8.06 -8.63
CA THR A 191 1.55 -8.78 -7.45
C THR A 191 1.03 -10.16 -7.81
N GLU A 192 0.30 -10.28 -8.93
CA GLU A 192 -0.21 -11.55 -9.46
C GLU A 192 0.93 -12.50 -9.85
N THR A 193 1.97 -11.97 -10.53
CA THR A 193 3.18 -12.72 -10.88
C THR A 193 3.90 -13.21 -9.62
N LEU A 194 4.14 -12.30 -8.66
CA LEU A 194 4.81 -12.63 -7.41
C LEU A 194 4.03 -13.69 -6.60
N ALA A 195 2.69 -13.60 -6.58
CA ALA A 195 1.87 -14.60 -5.89
C ALA A 195 2.02 -16.00 -6.51
N SER A 196 2.12 -16.07 -7.83
CA SER A 196 2.36 -17.32 -8.55
C SER A 196 3.75 -17.89 -8.25
N GLU A 197 4.78 -17.04 -8.23
CA GLU A 197 6.15 -17.44 -7.90
C GLU A 197 6.33 -17.86 -6.44
N MET A 198 5.50 -17.34 -5.54
CA MET A 198 5.54 -17.65 -4.11
C MET A 198 4.62 -18.82 -3.72
N ALA A 199 3.90 -19.42 -4.67
CA ALA A 199 3.02 -20.54 -4.40
C ALA A 199 3.82 -21.71 -3.76
N GLY A 200 3.33 -22.22 -2.63
CA GLY A 200 3.98 -23.32 -1.91
C GLY A 200 5.20 -22.92 -1.05
N THR A 201 5.67 -21.67 -1.09
CA THR A 201 6.86 -21.23 -0.32
C THR A 201 6.56 -20.79 1.11
N GLY A 202 5.29 -20.74 1.52
CA GLY A 202 4.89 -20.19 2.83
C GLY A 202 4.78 -18.65 2.87
N VAL A 203 4.96 -17.98 1.74
CA VAL A 203 4.79 -16.52 1.59
C VAL A 203 3.42 -16.22 1.00
N ASN A 204 2.55 -15.53 1.76
CA ASN A 204 1.29 -15.03 1.23
C ASN A 204 1.49 -13.67 0.56
N VAL A 205 0.89 -13.48 -0.62
CA VAL A 205 0.96 -12.22 -1.36
C VAL A 205 -0.45 -11.68 -1.58
N THR A 206 -0.66 -10.39 -1.29
CA THR A 206 -1.98 -9.75 -1.37
C THR A 206 -1.89 -8.40 -2.08
N ALA A 207 -2.77 -8.18 -3.05
CA ALA A 207 -3.02 -6.89 -3.69
C ALA A 207 -4.20 -6.18 -3.00
N LEU A 208 -3.95 -5.00 -2.43
CA LEU A 208 -5.01 -4.12 -1.94
C LEU A 208 -5.44 -3.17 -3.07
N CYS A 209 -6.71 -3.24 -3.49
CA CYS A 209 -7.27 -2.47 -4.59
C CYS A 209 -8.46 -1.61 -4.11
N PRO A 210 -8.24 -0.55 -3.32
CA PRO A 210 -9.31 0.30 -2.82
C PRO A 210 -9.79 1.28 -3.91
N THR A 211 -11.01 1.82 -3.74
CA THR A 211 -11.48 3.04 -4.40
C THR A 211 -11.05 4.27 -3.58
N PHE A 212 -11.99 5.09 -3.15
CA PHE A 212 -11.67 6.25 -2.34
C PHE A 212 -11.49 5.88 -0.87
N VAL A 213 -10.33 6.21 -0.32
CA VAL A 213 -10.01 6.09 1.12
C VAL A 213 -9.67 7.48 1.62
N LYS A 214 -10.20 7.88 2.76
CA LYS A 214 -9.93 9.19 3.39
C LYS A 214 -8.46 9.29 3.76
N THR A 215 -7.65 9.90 2.87
CA THR A 215 -6.20 10.03 2.98
C THR A 215 -5.71 11.36 2.40
N ASN A 216 -4.43 11.64 2.53
CA ASN A 216 -3.78 12.84 1.97
C ASN A 216 -3.24 12.65 0.54
N ILE A 217 -3.60 11.58 -0.18
CA ILE A 217 -3.04 11.23 -1.49
C ILE A 217 -3.21 12.34 -2.55
N THR A 218 -4.23 13.17 -2.41
CA THR A 218 -4.49 14.31 -3.29
C THR A 218 -3.65 15.54 -2.95
N LYS A 219 -3.19 15.68 -1.71
CA LYS A 219 -2.37 16.83 -1.27
C LYS A 219 -0.96 16.78 -1.81
N ASP A 220 -0.37 15.57 -1.82
CA ASP A 220 1.01 15.33 -2.29
C ASP A 220 1.03 14.91 -3.78
N GLY A 221 -0.12 14.92 -4.47
CA GLY A 221 -0.28 14.47 -5.85
C GLY A 221 -0.05 15.57 -6.89
N ARG A 222 0.25 15.16 -8.12
CA ARG A 222 0.26 16.02 -9.32
C ARG A 222 -1.07 15.88 -10.04
N ILE A 223 -2.09 16.53 -9.49
CA ILE A 223 -3.47 16.50 -9.97
C ILE A 223 -3.88 17.94 -10.24
N ASP A 224 -4.52 18.21 -11.39
CA ASP A 224 -5.03 19.56 -11.66
C ASP A 224 -6.09 19.99 -10.62
N ALA A 225 -6.29 21.29 -10.47
CA ALA A 225 -7.11 21.84 -9.40
C ALA A 225 -8.57 21.34 -9.44
N ALA A 226 -9.19 21.24 -10.62
CA ALA A 226 -10.58 20.82 -10.76
C ALA A 226 -10.74 19.32 -10.42
N SER A 227 -9.85 18.47 -10.95
CA SER A 227 -9.83 17.04 -10.64
C SER A 227 -9.49 16.76 -9.18
N ASN A 228 -8.63 17.56 -8.56
CA ASN A 228 -8.30 17.48 -7.14
C ASN A 228 -9.54 17.80 -6.27
N GLN A 229 -10.26 18.87 -6.61
CA GLN A 229 -11.50 19.24 -5.90
C GLN A 229 -12.57 18.13 -6.03
N LEU A 230 -12.75 17.54 -7.21
CA LEU A 230 -13.67 16.44 -7.42
C LEU A 230 -13.25 15.19 -6.64
N ALA A 231 -11.97 14.83 -6.67
CA ALA A 231 -11.43 13.70 -5.91
C ALA A 231 -11.63 13.87 -4.41
N ASN A 232 -11.40 15.08 -3.88
CA ASN A 232 -11.63 15.39 -2.46
C ASN A 232 -13.11 15.25 -2.09
N LYS A 233 -14.04 15.78 -2.88
CA LYS A 233 -15.48 15.62 -2.68
C LYS A 233 -15.90 14.15 -2.69
N LEU A 234 -15.39 13.37 -3.64
CA LEU A 234 -15.68 11.93 -3.71
C LEU A 234 -15.11 11.18 -2.50
N MET A 235 -13.90 11.52 -2.03
CA MET A 235 -13.33 10.96 -0.81
C MET A 235 -14.15 11.30 0.44
N GLU A 236 -14.70 12.51 0.53
CA GLU A 236 -15.56 12.90 1.66
C GLU A 236 -16.87 12.10 1.67
N TRP A 237 -17.52 11.94 0.52
CA TRP A 237 -18.85 11.33 0.40
C TRP A 237 -18.82 9.81 0.37
N THR A 238 -17.88 9.21 -0.35
CA THR A 238 -17.81 7.76 -0.57
C THR A 238 -16.61 7.08 0.07
N GLY A 239 -15.65 7.87 0.57
CA GLY A 239 -14.41 7.37 1.13
C GLY A 239 -14.62 6.61 2.43
N VAL A 240 -14.09 5.39 2.47
CA VAL A 240 -14.04 4.56 3.69
C VAL A 240 -12.84 4.94 4.57
N SER A 241 -12.90 4.56 5.83
CA SER A 241 -11.76 4.76 6.75
C SER A 241 -10.57 3.90 6.37
N ALA A 242 -9.36 4.42 6.50
CA ALA A 242 -8.13 3.66 6.30
C ALA A 242 -8.04 2.46 7.25
N ASP A 243 -8.49 2.60 8.50
CA ASP A 243 -8.48 1.52 9.49
C ASP A 243 -9.31 0.31 9.08
N GLY A 244 -10.51 0.52 8.53
CA GLY A 244 -11.37 -0.56 8.03
C GLY A 244 -10.71 -1.34 6.89
N VAL A 245 -10.17 -0.59 5.91
CA VAL A 245 -9.46 -1.15 4.76
C VAL A 245 -8.25 -1.97 5.19
N VAL A 246 -7.46 -1.45 6.12
CA VAL A 246 -6.25 -2.12 6.62
C VAL A 246 -6.60 -3.39 7.40
N LYS A 247 -7.60 -3.36 8.27
CA LYS A 247 -8.04 -4.55 9.02
C LYS A 247 -8.50 -5.67 8.07
N GLU A 248 -9.28 -5.33 7.05
CA GLU A 248 -9.73 -6.29 6.04
C GLU A 248 -8.53 -6.87 5.29
N THR A 249 -7.56 -6.02 4.88
CA THR A 249 -6.39 -6.44 4.13
C THR A 249 -5.49 -7.37 4.92
N LEU A 250 -5.19 -7.06 6.17
CA LEU A 250 -4.37 -7.93 7.02
C LEU A 250 -5.07 -9.26 7.31
N ASN A 251 -6.40 -9.27 7.48
CA ASN A 251 -7.16 -10.49 7.63
C ASN A 251 -7.18 -11.34 6.35
N ALA A 252 -7.22 -10.70 5.18
CA ALA A 252 -7.15 -11.36 3.88
C ALA A 252 -5.77 -11.99 3.64
N LEU A 253 -4.68 -11.29 3.99
CA LEU A 253 -3.32 -11.83 3.95
C LEU A 253 -3.20 -13.09 4.82
N ASP A 254 -3.71 -13.07 6.06
CA ASP A 254 -3.71 -14.23 6.96
C ASP A 254 -4.42 -15.45 6.36
N LYS A 255 -5.41 -15.22 5.49
CA LYS A 255 -6.18 -16.25 4.77
C LYS A 255 -5.56 -16.64 3.41
N GLY A 256 -4.46 -16.01 3.00
CA GLY A 256 -3.84 -16.22 1.69
C GLY A 256 -4.67 -15.71 0.50
N GLN A 257 -5.51 -14.69 0.71
CA GLN A 257 -6.32 -14.08 -0.35
C GLN A 257 -5.45 -13.15 -1.20
N LEU A 258 -5.47 -13.34 -2.52
CA LEU A 258 -4.69 -12.53 -3.46
C LEU A 258 -5.26 -11.12 -3.61
N TYR A 259 -6.58 -10.96 -3.70
CA TYR A 259 -7.22 -9.66 -3.93
C TYR A 259 -8.03 -9.21 -2.74
N VAL A 260 -7.87 -7.93 -2.38
CA VAL A 260 -8.74 -7.21 -1.45
C VAL A 260 -9.38 -6.05 -2.16
N LEU A 261 -10.69 -6.12 -2.34
CA LEU A 261 -11.56 -5.11 -2.92
C LEU A 261 -12.53 -4.65 -1.82
N PRO A 262 -12.11 -3.73 -0.95
CA PRO A 262 -12.86 -3.47 0.28
C PRO A 262 -14.23 -2.84 0.00
N GLN A 263 -14.34 -1.99 -1.03
CA GLN A 263 -15.58 -1.30 -1.35
C GLN A 263 -16.42 -2.07 -2.37
N LEU A 264 -17.76 -1.90 -2.29
CA LEU A 264 -18.71 -2.55 -3.19
C LEU A 264 -18.55 -2.08 -4.64
N ASP A 265 -18.30 -0.79 -4.85
CA ASP A 265 -18.04 -0.19 -6.17
C ASP A 265 -16.81 -0.82 -6.83
N ALA A 266 -15.71 -1.03 -6.09
CA ALA A 266 -14.53 -1.74 -6.59
C ALA A 266 -14.90 -3.14 -7.12
N ARG A 267 -15.69 -3.88 -6.34
CA ARG A 267 -16.15 -5.24 -6.72
C ARG A 267 -17.05 -5.22 -7.96
N MET A 268 -17.93 -4.23 -8.05
CA MET A 268 -18.80 -4.05 -9.22
C MET A 268 -17.99 -3.71 -10.48
N ILE A 269 -17.08 -2.74 -10.40
CA ILE A 269 -16.19 -2.34 -11.50
C ILE A 269 -15.35 -3.53 -11.97
N TRP A 270 -14.77 -4.29 -11.03
CA TRP A 270 -14.01 -5.49 -11.32
C TRP A 270 -14.78 -6.51 -12.16
N ARG A 271 -16.03 -6.77 -11.80
CA ARG A 271 -16.92 -7.70 -12.54
C ARG A 271 -17.34 -7.13 -13.87
N MET A 272 -17.84 -5.89 -13.90
CA MET A 272 -18.35 -5.25 -15.12
C MET A 272 -17.29 -5.17 -16.21
N LYS A 273 -16.07 -4.76 -15.87
CA LYS A 273 -14.99 -4.66 -16.86
C LYS A 273 -14.58 -6.02 -17.44
N ARG A 274 -14.64 -7.09 -16.66
CA ARG A 274 -14.35 -8.45 -17.15
C ARG A 274 -15.44 -9.04 -18.01
N LEU A 275 -16.69 -8.80 -17.65
CA LEU A 275 -17.84 -9.35 -18.37
C LEU A 275 -18.22 -8.52 -19.62
N MET A 276 -18.09 -7.20 -19.57
CA MET A 276 -18.53 -6.27 -20.61
C MET A 276 -17.48 -5.17 -20.89
N PRO A 277 -16.25 -5.52 -21.32
CA PRO A 277 -15.14 -4.55 -21.41
C PRO A 277 -15.43 -3.36 -22.34
N ARG A 278 -16.06 -3.60 -23.50
CA ARG A 278 -16.42 -2.55 -24.47
C ARG A 278 -17.46 -1.57 -23.91
N SER A 279 -18.56 -2.10 -23.35
CA SER A 279 -19.64 -1.28 -22.79
C SER A 279 -19.17 -0.48 -21.59
N TYR A 280 -18.37 -1.08 -20.71
CA TYR A 280 -17.75 -0.41 -19.59
C TYR A 280 -16.88 0.78 -20.05
N THR A 281 -15.96 0.55 -20.99
CA THR A 281 -15.02 1.60 -21.45
C THR A 281 -15.76 2.75 -22.15
N ARG A 282 -16.75 2.44 -22.99
CA ARG A 282 -17.60 3.47 -23.64
C ARG A 282 -18.40 4.26 -22.61
N GLY A 283 -19.02 3.58 -21.65
CA GLY A 283 -19.79 4.21 -20.56
C GLY A 283 -18.93 5.15 -19.70
N ALA A 284 -17.76 4.70 -19.30
CA ALA A 284 -16.81 5.52 -18.54
C ALA A 284 -16.39 6.78 -19.32
N GLY A 285 -16.12 6.67 -20.61
CA GLY A 285 -15.78 7.81 -21.47
C GLY A 285 -16.91 8.80 -21.65
N LEU A 286 -18.15 8.31 -21.81
CA LEU A 286 -19.34 9.17 -21.93
C LEU A 286 -19.62 9.91 -20.62
N LEU A 287 -19.56 9.23 -19.48
CA LEU A 287 -19.74 9.84 -18.17
C LEU A 287 -18.70 10.93 -17.91
N ALA A 288 -17.43 10.69 -18.26
CA ALA A 288 -16.39 11.70 -18.13
C ALA A 288 -16.66 12.94 -18.98
N ARG A 289 -17.17 12.78 -20.21
CA ARG A 289 -17.56 13.92 -21.07
C ARG A 289 -18.73 14.72 -20.51
N VAL A 290 -19.72 14.05 -19.93
CA VAL A 290 -20.85 14.73 -19.28
C VAL A 290 -20.38 15.49 -18.05
N ALA A 291 -19.54 14.87 -17.21
CA ALA A 291 -18.95 15.53 -16.05
C ALA A 291 -18.13 16.78 -16.44
N ALA A 292 -17.30 16.67 -17.51
CA ALA A 292 -16.49 17.79 -17.99
C ALA A 292 -17.31 18.98 -18.55
N LYS A 293 -18.59 18.78 -18.91
CA LYS A 293 -19.48 19.86 -19.34
C LYS A 293 -20.27 20.49 -18.19
N ALA A 294 -20.32 19.81 -17.04
CA ALA A 294 -21.08 20.27 -15.87
C ALA A 294 -20.22 21.11 -14.90
N PHE A 295 -18.93 21.22 -15.16
CA PHE A 295 -17.93 22.02 -14.44
C PHE A 295 -17.16 22.92 -15.43
#